data_873115cb2be8392b66b4d282e2b748c6
#
_entry.id   873115cb2be8392b66b4d282e2b748c6
#
_cell.length_a   1.000
_cell.length_b   1.000
_cell.length_c   1.000
_cell.angle_alpha   90.00
_cell.angle_beta   90.00
_cell.angle_gamma   90.00
#
_symmetry.space_group_name_H-M   'P 1'
#
loop_
_entity.id
_entity.type
_entity.pdbx_description
1 polymer ?
#
loop_
_entity_poly.entity_id
_entity_poly.type
_entity_poly.pdbx_seq_one_letter_code
_entity_poly.pdbx_strand_id
1 'polypeptide(L)'
;MSKQSDLVVISQIGVPSPFNPQTTAIGPGDAVTTTYAVTVASSGGANRYFIDGVAYPKLTLSRTYIYIFDLSNSTNTGHPLRFKDASGSSYSTGVVVTGTPGAAGAKVTLTVAANAPDALRYYCTVHGNGMGNTISVTNSASLDIGTHNYFDSENLTADTSVNFASVPTTANWRYSFVAKHQDPYDIARAVFAKSKGVTSLPHAIYFKPDGYKMYIADYTGTINEYNLSTAWDVGTAALLRSKNISSLGTEVTGLFFRADGIKMYSVNTSNEYVWEFNLSTAWDVTSATQYNGILIRAQDGNPNGLFFKPDGTKMYSPGDDGMYINEYNLSTAWDSSSAVYSQHFSVASQDTGPSGVTFNPTGTIMYLCGYQNNSVYKYNLSTAYDVTSAVYSELFSVASQDTDTTGLFIHPLGIKMYVLGNASNIVNEYDIGFIPKITFPATVVGTTSTFAANDRVTYTFVTADSGSTVDLIAEEII
;
A
#
# COMPACT_ATOMS: atom_id res chain seq x y z
N MET A 1 -10.58 -28.57 10.94
CA MET A 1 -9.12 -28.80 11.00
C MET A 1 -8.54 -27.53 11.58
N SER A 2 -7.81 -27.60 12.69
CA SER A 2 -7.24 -26.42 13.34
C SER A 2 -6.24 -25.77 12.39
N LYS A 3 -6.42 -24.48 12.10
CA LYS A 3 -5.41 -23.68 11.39
C LYS A 3 -4.15 -23.70 12.24
N GLN A 4 -3.12 -24.37 11.76
CA GLN A 4 -1.79 -24.28 12.34
C GLN A 4 -1.23 -22.92 11.91
N SER A 5 -0.96 -22.05 12.88
CA SER A 5 -0.34 -20.76 12.64
C SER A 5 1.01 -20.98 11.95
N ASP A 6 1.23 -20.30 10.81
CA ASP A 6 2.49 -20.37 10.08
C ASP A 6 3.53 -19.53 10.83
N LEU A 7 4.14 -20.13 11.85
CA LEU A 7 5.15 -19.53 12.70
C LEU A 7 6.51 -19.60 12.01
N VAL A 8 7.19 -18.46 11.84
CA VAL A 8 8.60 -18.46 11.51
C VAL A 8 9.41 -18.72 12.76
N VAL A 9 10.04 -19.88 12.84
CA VAL A 9 10.87 -20.25 13.96
C VAL A 9 12.32 -19.97 13.61
N ILE A 10 12.97 -19.06 14.35
CA ILE A 10 14.42 -18.91 14.34
C ILE A 10 14.94 -19.84 15.44
N SER A 11 15.55 -20.97 15.05
CA SER A 11 16.16 -21.89 15.99
C SER A 11 17.65 -21.66 16.06
N GLN A 12 18.15 -21.52 17.28
CA GLN A 12 19.58 -21.45 17.55
C GLN A 12 20.12 -22.86 17.86
N ILE A 13 21.08 -23.32 17.08
CA ILE A 13 21.72 -24.62 17.28
C ILE A 13 23.19 -24.41 17.66
N GLY A 14 23.54 -24.74 18.90
CA GLY A 14 24.93 -24.88 19.32
C GLY A 14 25.55 -23.76 20.14
N VAL A 15 24.76 -22.97 20.90
CA VAL A 15 25.30 -22.01 21.87
C VAL A 15 24.87 -22.38 23.30
N PRO A 16 25.77 -22.48 24.29
CA PRO A 16 25.36 -22.56 25.69
C PRO A 16 24.83 -21.21 26.17
N SER A 17 23.61 -21.22 26.71
CA SER A 17 22.90 -20.05 27.28
C SER A 17 23.69 -19.33 28.38
N PRO A 18 23.46 -18.00 28.61
CA PRO A 18 22.16 -17.48 28.97
C PRO A 18 21.71 -16.28 28.11
N PHE A 19 20.70 -16.44 27.34
CA PHE A 19 20.01 -15.32 26.69
C PHE A 19 18.77 -14.93 27.51
N ASN A 20 18.71 -13.68 27.95
CA ASN A 20 17.55 -13.10 28.61
C ASN A 20 16.83 -12.20 27.58
N PRO A 21 15.66 -12.58 27.07
CA PRO A 21 14.97 -11.78 26.07
C PRO A 21 14.28 -10.59 26.75
N GLN A 22 14.76 -9.40 26.48
CA GLN A 22 13.96 -8.19 26.69
C GLN A 22 13.31 -7.83 25.35
N THR A 23 12.08 -8.24 25.18
CA THR A 23 11.24 -7.85 24.05
C THR A 23 10.66 -6.48 24.30
N THR A 24 11.10 -5.46 23.58
CA THR A 24 10.24 -4.33 23.25
C THR A 24 9.71 -4.58 21.85
N ALA A 25 8.51 -5.10 21.76
CA ALA A 25 7.77 -5.15 20.51
C ALA A 25 7.57 -3.71 20.03
N ILE A 26 8.07 -3.38 18.85
CA ILE A 26 7.67 -2.18 18.13
C ILE A 26 6.28 -2.51 17.60
N GLY A 27 5.25 -1.82 18.13
CA GLY A 27 3.86 -2.03 17.73
C GLY A 27 3.63 -1.64 16.25
N PRO A 28 2.64 -2.23 15.59
CA PRO A 28 2.22 -1.77 14.27
C PRO A 28 1.70 -0.34 14.40
N GLY A 29 2.43 0.61 13.76
CA GLY A 29 2.07 2.03 13.75
C GLY A 29 3.17 3.00 14.18
N ASP A 30 4.26 2.56 14.79
CA ASP A 30 5.38 3.44 15.13
C ASP A 30 6.27 3.66 13.89
N ALA A 31 6.30 4.90 13.40
CA ALA A 31 7.22 5.29 12.34
C ALA A 31 8.67 5.11 12.83
N VAL A 32 9.39 4.14 12.28
CA VAL A 32 10.80 3.93 12.63
C VAL A 32 11.59 5.15 12.22
N THR A 33 12.21 5.80 13.20
CA THR A 33 13.04 6.99 12.99
C THR A 33 14.51 6.63 13.18
N THR A 34 15.32 6.89 12.15
CA THR A 34 16.77 6.74 12.19
C THR A 34 17.43 8.10 12.09
N THR A 35 18.37 8.39 12.99
CA THR A 35 19.13 9.65 12.93
C THR A 35 20.58 9.37 12.52
N TYR A 36 21.04 10.08 11.51
CA TYR A 36 22.41 10.09 11.00
C TYR A 36 23.13 11.35 11.47
N ALA A 37 24.25 11.20 12.13
CA ALA A 37 25.16 12.32 12.40
C ALA A 37 25.91 12.69 11.13
N VAL A 38 25.78 13.94 10.68
CA VAL A 38 26.43 14.43 9.46
C VAL A 38 27.54 15.41 9.81
N THR A 39 28.71 15.20 9.23
CA THR A 39 29.85 16.15 9.31
C THR A 39 30.43 16.36 7.91
N VAL A 40 31.23 17.40 7.75
CA VAL A 40 31.98 17.66 6.50
C VAL A 40 33.45 17.64 6.79
N ALA A 41 34.18 16.86 6.00
CA ALA A 41 35.65 16.79 6.06
C ALA A 41 36.24 16.56 4.67
N SER A 42 37.54 16.80 4.52
CA SER A 42 38.26 16.50 3.28
C SER A 42 38.49 15.00 3.13
N SER A 43 38.13 14.45 1.98
CA SER A 43 38.39 13.07 1.59
C SER A 43 38.69 13.02 0.09
N GLY A 44 39.81 12.44 -0.30
CA GLY A 44 40.27 12.40 -1.68
C GLY A 44 40.49 13.77 -2.32
N GLY A 45 40.94 14.75 -1.51
CA GLY A 45 41.24 16.11 -1.99
C GLY A 45 40.01 17.03 -2.18
N ALA A 46 38.83 16.62 -1.74
CA ALA A 46 37.60 17.42 -1.81
C ALA A 46 36.77 17.26 -0.53
N ASN A 47 35.92 18.27 -0.23
CA ASN A 47 34.96 18.19 0.87
C ASN A 47 33.90 17.13 0.57
N ARG A 48 33.61 16.28 1.57
CA ARG A 48 32.62 15.20 1.52
C ARG A 48 31.75 15.25 2.77
N TYR A 49 30.49 14.79 2.64
CA TYR A 49 29.72 14.44 3.81
C TYR A 49 30.22 13.13 4.42
N PHE A 50 30.42 13.15 5.72
CA PHE A 50 30.62 11.96 6.51
C PHE A 50 29.31 11.69 7.25
N ILE A 51 28.76 10.50 7.06
CA ILE A 51 27.53 10.06 7.70
C ILE A 51 27.91 8.99 8.71
N ASP A 52 27.66 9.23 10.00
CA ASP A 52 28.10 8.41 11.14
C ASP A 52 29.61 8.07 11.07
N GLY A 53 30.43 9.05 10.67
CA GLY A 53 31.86 8.92 10.56
C GLY A 53 32.38 8.27 9.27
N VAL A 54 31.51 7.76 8.40
CA VAL A 54 31.88 7.14 7.12
C VAL A 54 31.84 8.18 6.00
N ALA A 55 32.92 8.27 5.20
CA ALA A 55 33.04 9.23 4.12
C ALA A 55 32.05 8.91 2.98
N TYR A 56 31.13 9.83 2.71
CA TYR A 56 30.09 9.80 1.65
C TYR A 56 29.58 8.37 1.31
N PRO A 57 29.01 7.63 2.31
CA PRO A 57 28.59 6.26 2.09
C PRO A 57 27.42 6.17 1.11
N LYS A 58 27.30 5.03 0.41
CA LYS A 58 26.02 4.65 -0.18
C LYS A 58 25.05 4.33 0.95
N LEU A 59 23.83 4.84 0.87
CA LEU A 59 22.80 4.58 1.87
C LEU A 59 21.73 3.64 1.31
N THR A 60 21.14 2.85 2.19
CA THR A 60 19.90 2.12 1.92
C THR A 60 18.84 2.65 2.88
N LEU A 61 17.74 3.15 2.34
CA LEU A 61 16.63 3.71 3.11
C LEU A 61 15.36 2.91 2.80
N SER A 62 14.57 2.64 3.83
CA SER A 62 13.29 1.94 3.69
C SER A 62 12.15 2.93 3.46
N ARG A 63 11.21 2.59 2.57
CA ARG A 63 9.97 3.34 2.40
C ARG A 63 9.18 3.35 3.71
N THR A 64 8.38 4.39 3.91
CA THR A 64 7.57 4.65 5.10
C THR A 64 8.34 4.99 6.38
N TYR A 65 9.68 4.93 6.35
CA TYR A 65 10.55 5.26 7.47
C TYR A 65 10.94 6.74 7.45
N ILE A 66 11.31 7.24 8.64
CA ILE A 66 11.78 8.61 8.84
C ILE A 66 13.30 8.59 9.08
N TYR A 67 14.02 9.36 8.28
CA TYR A 67 15.46 9.52 8.41
C TYR A 67 15.79 10.98 8.72
N ILE A 68 16.52 11.21 9.80
CA ILE A 68 16.96 12.52 10.22
C ILE A 68 18.46 12.63 9.94
N PHE A 69 18.84 13.57 9.10
CA PHE A 69 20.23 13.93 8.86
C PHE A 69 20.54 15.13 9.75
N ASP A 70 21.22 14.90 10.88
CA ASP A 70 21.59 15.93 11.83
C ASP A 70 22.78 16.73 11.27
N LEU A 71 22.52 17.98 10.93
CA LEU A 71 23.49 18.94 10.38
C LEU A 71 23.96 19.96 11.44
N SER A 72 23.77 19.68 12.72
CA SER A 72 24.10 20.61 13.81
C SER A 72 25.60 20.83 14.01
N ASN A 73 26.43 19.88 13.55
CA ASN A 73 27.88 20.02 13.65
C ASN A 73 28.38 21.23 12.81
N SER A 74 29.25 22.07 13.39
CA SER A 74 29.76 23.30 12.76
C SER A 74 30.48 23.10 11.42
N THR A 75 31.00 21.89 11.16
CA THR A 75 31.59 21.53 9.85
C THR A 75 30.59 21.56 8.70
N ASN A 76 29.29 21.51 8.97
CA ASN A 76 28.24 21.61 7.96
C ASN A 76 27.95 23.06 7.51
N THR A 77 28.57 24.09 8.13
CA THR A 77 28.35 25.48 7.77
C THR A 77 28.66 25.73 6.29
N GLY A 78 27.67 26.25 5.54
CA GLY A 78 27.78 26.45 4.10
C GLY A 78 27.58 25.19 3.25
N HIS A 79 27.17 24.08 3.85
CA HIS A 79 26.95 22.80 3.15
C HIS A 79 25.50 22.29 3.30
N PRO A 80 24.50 22.89 2.62
CA PRO A 80 23.12 22.45 2.69
C PRO A 80 22.92 21.09 2.01
N LEU A 81 22.52 20.06 2.76
CA LEU A 81 22.21 18.73 2.26
C LEU A 81 20.80 18.70 1.68
N ARG A 82 20.65 18.14 0.49
CA ARG A 82 19.37 17.92 -0.23
C ARG A 82 19.41 16.59 -0.99
N PHE A 83 18.27 16.26 -1.62
CA PHE A 83 18.11 15.00 -2.35
C PHE A 83 17.77 15.27 -3.84
N LYS A 84 18.18 14.33 -4.68
CA LYS A 84 17.83 14.25 -6.11
C LYS A 84 17.34 12.83 -6.44
N ASP A 85 16.49 12.73 -7.46
CA ASP A 85 16.16 11.46 -8.08
C ASP A 85 17.25 10.97 -9.06
N ALA A 86 17.03 9.79 -9.67
CA ALA A 86 17.95 9.22 -10.64
C ALA A 86 18.11 10.05 -11.92
N SER A 87 17.13 10.89 -12.26
CA SER A 87 17.19 11.81 -13.41
C SER A 87 18.05 13.05 -13.13
N GLY A 88 18.42 13.27 -11.86
CA GLY A 88 19.13 14.45 -11.38
C GLY A 88 18.20 15.62 -11.01
N SER A 89 16.88 15.43 -11.06
CA SER A 89 15.90 16.41 -10.63
C SER A 89 15.81 16.47 -9.10
N SER A 90 15.51 17.65 -8.54
CA SER A 90 15.39 17.83 -7.09
C SER A 90 14.26 16.97 -6.53
N TYR A 91 14.55 16.20 -5.51
CA TYR A 91 13.57 15.38 -4.76
C TYR A 91 13.23 16.06 -3.44
N SER A 92 11.99 16.51 -3.30
CA SER A 92 11.50 17.23 -2.11
C SER A 92 10.32 16.54 -1.41
N THR A 93 9.79 15.44 -1.96
CA THR A 93 8.67 14.71 -1.34
C THR A 93 9.09 14.13 0.01
N GLY A 94 8.36 14.48 1.07
CA GLY A 94 8.66 14.05 2.44
C GLY A 94 9.90 14.69 3.06
N VAL A 95 10.49 15.72 2.43
CA VAL A 95 11.69 16.40 2.93
C VAL A 95 11.31 17.65 3.73
N VAL A 96 11.72 17.68 4.99
CA VAL A 96 11.58 18.86 5.88
C VAL A 96 12.98 19.33 6.29
N VAL A 97 13.25 20.63 6.10
CA VAL A 97 14.51 21.26 6.47
C VAL A 97 14.31 22.17 7.68
N THR A 98 15.12 21.97 8.71
CA THR A 98 15.06 22.75 9.95
C THR A 98 16.44 23.39 10.21
N GLY A 99 16.44 24.67 10.54
CA GLY A 99 17.66 25.41 10.91
C GLY A 99 18.63 25.65 9.74
N THR A 100 19.79 26.22 10.08
CA THR A 100 20.89 26.49 9.15
C THR A 100 22.00 25.47 9.39
N PRO A 101 22.52 24.78 8.36
CA PRO A 101 23.60 23.81 8.52
C PRO A 101 24.77 24.38 9.31
N GLY A 102 25.23 23.62 10.29
CA GLY A 102 26.27 24.03 11.24
C GLY A 102 25.76 24.70 12.53
N ALA A 103 24.49 25.06 12.60
CA ALA A 103 23.88 25.61 13.80
C ALA A 103 23.19 24.52 14.65
N ALA A 104 23.12 24.74 15.96
CA ALA A 104 22.43 23.80 16.86
C ALA A 104 20.99 23.51 16.41
N GLY A 105 20.60 22.23 16.36
CA GLY A 105 19.28 21.77 15.94
C GLY A 105 19.04 21.76 14.42
N ALA A 106 20.06 22.12 13.61
CA ALA A 106 19.96 22.04 12.16
C ALA A 106 19.84 20.58 11.69
N LYS A 107 18.84 20.29 10.85
CA LYS A 107 18.60 18.94 10.35
C LYS A 107 17.82 18.94 9.03
N VAL A 108 17.93 17.85 8.30
CA VAL A 108 17.02 17.49 7.21
C VAL A 108 16.32 16.19 7.58
N THR A 109 15.01 16.23 7.64
CA THR A 109 14.18 15.04 7.85
C THR A 109 13.64 14.58 6.51
N LEU A 110 13.85 13.31 6.17
CA LEU A 110 13.30 12.66 5.00
C LEU A 110 12.34 11.56 5.47
N THR A 111 11.05 11.77 5.28
CA THR A 111 10.06 10.70 5.33
C THR A 111 10.00 10.06 3.96
N VAL A 112 10.51 8.85 3.83
CA VAL A 112 10.56 8.17 2.53
C VAL A 112 9.15 7.74 2.17
N ALA A 113 8.56 8.38 1.16
CA ALA A 113 7.21 8.06 0.72
C ALA A 113 7.09 6.62 0.21
N ALA A 114 5.90 6.02 0.35
CA ALA A 114 5.63 4.66 -0.16
C ALA A 114 5.88 4.52 -1.67
N ASN A 115 5.72 5.62 -2.43
CA ASN A 115 5.98 5.70 -3.87
C ASN A 115 7.29 6.43 -4.21
N ALA A 116 8.23 6.54 -3.27
CA ALA A 116 9.53 7.14 -3.54
C ALA A 116 10.26 6.37 -4.65
N PRO A 117 11.06 7.04 -5.52
CA PRO A 117 11.89 6.35 -6.49
C PRO A 117 12.84 5.34 -5.83
N ASP A 118 13.15 4.22 -6.49
CA ASP A 118 14.07 3.20 -6.00
C ASP A 118 15.50 3.72 -5.81
N ALA A 119 15.85 4.82 -6.47
CA ALA A 119 17.15 5.44 -6.38
C ALA A 119 17.04 6.95 -6.16
N LEU A 120 17.67 7.41 -5.08
CA LEU A 120 17.89 8.81 -4.78
C LEU A 120 19.40 9.09 -4.67
N ARG A 121 19.75 10.34 -4.49
CA ARG A 121 21.11 10.79 -4.16
C ARG A 121 21.04 11.95 -3.16
N TYR A 122 21.83 11.89 -2.11
CA TYR A 122 22.08 13.09 -1.30
C TYR A 122 23.26 13.90 -1.84
N TYR A 123 23.19 15.20 -1.75
CA TYR A 123 24.17 16.13 -2.32
C TYR A 123 24.18 17.47 -1.58
N CYS A 124 25.19 18.28 -1.83
CA CYS A 124 25.25 19.66 -1.35
C CYS A 124 24.76 20.61 -2.45
N THR A 125 23.84 21.53 -2.12
CA THR A 125 23.32 22.48 -3.11
C THR A 125 24.37 23.51 -3.58
N VAL A 126 25.41 23.74 -2.77
CA VAL A 126 26.50 24.68 -3.09
C VAL A 126 27.64 23.99 -3.84
N HIS A 127 28.03 22.77 -3.42
CA HIS A 127 29.22 22.08 -3.92
C HIS A 127 28.89 20.87 -4.82
N GLY A 128 27.62 20.63 -5.09
CA GLY A 128 27.15 19.63 -6.03
C GLY A 128 27.20 18.18 -5.55
N ASN A 129 27.09 17.26 -6.51
CA ASN A 129 26.93 15.82 -6.27
C ASN A 129 28.15 15.15 -5.66
N GLY A 130 29.32 15.76 -5.81
CA GLY A 130 30.59 15.20 -5.32
C GLY A 130 30.66 15.07 -3.80
N MET A 131 29.92 15.86 -3.04
CA MET A 131 29.92 15.76 -1.58
C MET A 131 29.13 14.58 -1.03
N GLY A 132 28.19 14.03 -1.79
CA GLY A 132 27.30 12.94 -1.36
C GLY A 132 27.37 11.72 -2.27
N ASN A 133 26.47 10.77 -2.06
CA ASN A 133 26.41 9.51 -2.80
C ASN A 133 24.99 9.08 -3.09
N THR A 134 24.83 7.91 -3.70
CA THR A 134 23.55 7.29 -4.03
C THR A 134 22.85 6.74 -2.77
N ILE A 135 21.52 6.73 -2.85
CA ILE A 135 20.62 6.12 -1.90
C ILE A 135 19.83 5.07 -2.66
N SER A 136 19.85 3.82 -2.21
CA SER A 136 18.90 2.80 -2.64
C SER A 136 17.66 2.89 -1.73
N VAL A 137 16.49 2.97 -2.30
CA VAL A 137 15.23 3.00 -1.55
C VAL A 137 14.55 1.63 -1.67
N THR A 138 14.30 1.01 -0.52
CA THR A 138 13.72 -0.34 -0.43
C THR A 138 12.45 -0.34 0.42
N ASN A 139 11.65 -1.38 0.33
CA ASN A 139 10.45 -1.56 1.17
C ASN A 139 10.77 -2.48 2.35
N SER A 140 11.81 -2.25 3.11
CA SER A 140 12.25 -3.23 4.11
C SER A 140 12.04 -2.80 5.55
N ALA A 141 11.46 -3.69 6.34
CA ALA A 141 11.63 -3.71 7.80
C ALA A 141 12.96 -4.42 8.11
N SER A 142 13.72 -4.00 9.13
CA SER A 142 14.93 -4.70 9.55
C SER A 142 14.61 -5.64 10.69
N LEU A 143 15.07 -6.89 10.57
CA LEU A 143 15.06 -7.90 11.63
C LEU A 143 16.49 -8.06 12.16
N ASP A 144 16.72 -7.80 13.44
CA ASP A 144 17.98 -8.12 14.12
C ASP A 144 17.87 -9.52 14.74
N ILE A 145 18.44 -10.52 14.07
CA ILE A 145 18.41 -11.91 14.55
C ILE A 145 19.34 -12.17 15.72
N GLY A 146 20.23 -11.24 16.06
CA GLY A 146 21.05 -11.32 17.28
C GLY A 146 20.25 -11.09 18.55
N THR A 147 19.09 -10.43 18.47
CA THR A 147 18.22 -10.10 19.61
C THR A 147 16.87 -10.83 19.60
N HIS A 148 16.49 -11.49 18.50
CA HIS A 148 15.21 -12.17 18.37
C HIS A 148 15.37 -13.69 18.27
N ASN A 149 14.59 -14.42 19.06
CA ASN A 149 14.60 -15.87 19.08
C ASN A 149 13.55 -16.50 18.17
N TYR A 150 12.55 -15.74 17.76
CA TYR A 150 11.55 -16.17 16.79
C TYR A 150 10.96 -14.95 16.08
N PHE A 151 10.38 -15.21 14.93
CA PHE A 151 9.78 -14.24 14.07
C PHE A 151 8.48 -14.79 13.48
N ASP A 152 7.42 -14.02 13.53
CA ASP A 152 6.12 -14.40 12.98
C ASP A 152 5.94 -13.80 11.59
N SER A 153 5.90 -14.66 10.57
CA SER A 153 5.77 -14.23 9.19
C SER A 153 4.34 -13.76 8.82
N GLU A 154 3.34 -14.09 9.64
CA GLU A 154 1.97 -13.64 9.39
C GLU A 154 1.81 -12.13 9.55
N ASN A 155 2.73 -11.50 10.30
CA ASN A 155 2.75 -10.06 10.54
C ASN A 155 3.77 -9.29 9.69
N LEU A 156 4.40 -9.92 8.69
CA LEU A 156 5.26 -9.22 7.75
C LEU A 156 4.43 -8.36 6.80
N THR A 157 4.32 -7.07 7.11
CA THR A 157 3.64 -6.06 6.27
C THR A 157 4.60 -5.26 5.39
N ALA A 158 5.90 -5.56 5.43
CA ALA A 158 6.95 -4.89 4.66
C ALA A 158 8.11 -5.84 4.33
N ASP A 159 8.87 -5.53 3.28
CA ASP A 159 10.13 -6.22 2.99
C ASP A 159 11.02 -6.22 4.22
N THR A 160 11.63 -7.35 4.54
CA THR A 160 12.43 -7.51 5.75
C THR A 160 13.90 -7.63 5.42
N SER A 161 14.71 -6.77 6.02
CA SER A 161 16.16 -6.91 6.03
C SER A 161 16.61 -7.65 7.28
N VAL A 162 17.39 -8.72 7.08
CA VAL A 162 18.01 -9.44 8.19
C VAL A 162 19.27 -8.72 8.61
N ASN A 163 19.37 -8.37 9.90
CA ASN A 163 20.55 -7.72 10.46
C ASN A 163 21.29 -8.69 11.40
N PHE A 164 22.59 -8.74 11.25
CA PHE A 164 23.50 -9.56 12.08
C PHE A 164 24.32 -8.73 13.07
N ALA A 165 23.88 -7.52 13.44
CA ALA A 165 24.64 -6.60 14.29
C ALA A 165 24.99 -7.16 15.67
N SER A 166 24.17 -8.04 16.22
CA SER A 166 24.37 -8.64 17.56
C SER A 166 24.90 -10.08 17.51
N VAL A 167 25.58 -10.45 16.44
CA VAL A 167 26.14 -11.80 16.28
C VAL A 167 27.23 -12.04 17.33
N PRO A 168 27.20 -13.17 18.07
CA PRO A 168 28.27 -13.51 19.01
C PRO A 168 29.61 -13.69 18.31
N THR A 169 30.64 -13.01 18.81
CA THR A 169 32.02 -13.04 18.24
C THR A 169 32.89 -14.11 18.84
N THR A 170 32.43 -14.86 19.84
CA THR A 170 33.24 -15.79 20.62
C THR A 170 32.99 -17.27 20.31
N ALA A 171 32.02 -17.59 19.47
CA ALA A 171 31.68 -18.96 19.11
C ALA A 171 31.05 -19.02 17.71
N ASN A 172 31.22 -20.18 17.06
CA ASN A 172 30.45 -20.48 15.86
C ASN A 172 28.94 -20.63 16.22
N TRP A 173 28.08 -20.10 15.42
CA TRP A 173 26.63 -20.17 15.62
C TRP A 173 25.91 -20.56 14.33
N ARG A 174 24.69 -21.03 14.47
CA ARG A 174 23.82 -21.39 13.36
C ARG A 174 22.42 -20.86 13.64
N TYR A 175 21.84 -20.19 12.67
CA TYR A 175 20.45 -19.76 12.68
C TYR A 175 19.69 -20.33 11.49
N SER A 176 18.45 -20.67 11.70
CA SER A 176 17.53 -20.95 10.61
C SER A 176 16.19 -20.26 10.88
N PHE A 177 15.55 -19.80 9.84
CA PHE A 177 14.19 -19.28 9.89
C PHE A 177 13.41 -19.67 8.66
N VAL A 178 12.10 -19.74 8.79
CA VAL A 178 11.18 -20.01 7.69
C VAL A 178 10.46 -18.71 7.36
N ALA A 179 10.52 -18.31 6.10
CA ALA A 179 9.75 -17.20 5.59
C ALA A 179 8.68 -17.71 4.64
N LYS A 180 7.49 -17.16 4.75
CA LYS A 180 6.40 -17.44 3.82
C LYS A 180 6.09 -16.18 3.02
N HIS A 181 6.08 -16.32 1.72
CA HIS A 181 5.65 -15.27 0.81
C HIS A 181 4.13 -15.27 0.67
N GLN A 182 3.55 -14.10 0.76
CA GLN A 182 2.13 -13.88 0.50
C GLN A 182 1.97 -13.19 -0.85
N ASP A 183 1.07 -13.70 -1.69
CA ASP A 183 0.73 -13.03 -2.95
C ASP A 183 0.09 -11.67 -2.69
N PRO A 184 0.53 -10.59 -3.38
CA PRO A 184 -0.28 -9.40 -3.47
C PRO A 184 -1.65 -9.77 -4.04
N TYR A 185 -2.70 -9.10 -3.59
CA TYR A 185 -4.07 -9.36 -4.02
C TYR A 185 -4.69 -10.68 -3.49
N ASP A 186 -4.07 -11.38 -2.53
CA ASP A 186 -4.65 -12.55 -1.85
C ASP A 186 -5.59 -12.07 -0.73
N ILE A 187 -6.91 -12.17 -0.95
CA ILE A 187 -7.91 -11.81 0.05
C ILE A 187 -8.23 -12.95 1.02
N ALA A 188 -7.91 -14.20 0.69
CA ALA A 188 -8.22 -15.34 1.56
C ALA A 188 -7.53 -15.24 2.93
N ARG A 189 -6.46 -14.47 3.00
CA ARG A 189 -5.65 -14.23 4.20
C ARG A 189 -5.76 -12.80 4.73
N ALA A 190 -6.77 -12.05 4.30
CA ALA A 190 -6.98 -10.69 4.77
C ALA A 190 -7.08 -10.65 6.30
N VAL A 191 -6.37 -9.71 6.90
CA VAL A 191 -6.37 -9.47 8.34
C VAL A 191 -7.00 -8.12 8.61
N PHE A 192 -8.02 -8.08 9.47
CA PHE A 192 -8.61 -6.82 9.90
C PHE A 192 -7.56 -5.97 10.62
N ALA A 193 -7.35 -4.76 10.15
CA ALA A 193 -6.38 -3.83 10.71
C ALA A 193 -7.05 -2.81 11.64
N LYS A 194 -8.05 -2.13 11.13
CA LYS A 194 -8.78 -1.07 11.87
C LYS A 194 -10.09 -0.70 11.19
N SER A 195 -10.91 0.11 11.87
CA SER A 195 -12.08 0.74 11.29
C SER A 195 -12.13 2.24 11.59
N LYS A 196 -12.93 2.97 10.80
CA LYS A 196 -13.20 4.39 10.97
C LYS A 196 -14.69 4.66 10.78
N GLY A 197 -15.31 5.33 11.75
CA GLY A 197 -16.65 5.87 11.59
C GLY A 197 -16.68 6.95 10.49
N VAL A 198 -17.67 6.86 9.63
CA VAL A 198 -17.92 7.79 8.51
C VAL A 198 -19.33 8.35 8.58
N THR A 199 -19.74 9.13 7.59
CA THR A 199 -21.12 9.63 7.48
C THR A 199 -22.12 8.48 7.36
N SER A 200 -23.38 8.73 7.70
CA SER A 200 -24.45 7.73 7.68
C SER A 200 -24.75 7.20 6.28
N LEU A 201 -25.17 5.94 6.19
CA LEU A 201 -25.56 5.26 4.97
C LEU A 201 -24.46 5.25 3.88
N PRO A 202 -23.21 4.89 4.19
CA PRO A 202 -22.12 4.88 3.21
C PRO A 202 -22.31 3.72 2.22
N HIS A 203 -22.23 4.00 0.88
CA HIS A 203 -22.46 3.01 -0.16
C HIS A 203 -21.30 2.84 -1.14
N ALA A 204 -20.54 3.89 -1.45
CA ALA A 204 -19.40 3.78 -2.34
C ALA A 204 -18.17 4.45 -1.77
N ILE A 205 -17.00 3.88 -2.05
CA ILE A 205 -15.71 4.36 -1.57
C ILE A 205 -14.72 4.50 -2.73
N TYR A 206 -13.94 5.58 -2.71
CA TYR A 206 -12.84 5.79 -3.64
C TYR A 206 -11.67 6.47 -2.92
N PHE A 207 -10.44 6.12 -3.28
CA PHE A 207 -9.24 6.80 -2.79
C PHE A 207 -8.54 7.54 -3.93
N LYS A 208 -8.06 8.74 -3.64
CA LYS A 208 -7.08 9.41 -4.49
C LYS A 208 -5.83 8.53 -4.62
N PRO A 209 -5.18 8.46 -5.81
CA PRO A 209 -4.05 7.57 -6.04
C PRO A 209 -2.85 7.72 -5.10
N ASP A 210 -2.68 8.86 -4.43
CA ASP A 210 -1.65 9.08 -3.42
C ASP A 210 -2.05 8.65 -2.00
N GLY A 211 -3.31 8.23 -1.80
CA GLY A 211 -3.84 7.76 -0.52
C GLY A 211 -4.14 8.85 0.51
N TYR A 212 -3.91 10.12 0.24
CA TYR A 212 -4.16 11.21 1.20
C TYR A 212 -5.60 11.73 1.20
N LYS A 213 -6.45 11.23 0.29
CA LYS A 213 -7.88 11.54 0.27
C LYS A 213 -8.70 10.29 0.08
N MET A 214 -9.82 10.23 0.80
CA MET A 214 -10.85 9.22 0.68
C MET A 214 -12.17 9.91 0.37
N TYR A 215 -12.96 9.33 -0.51
CA TYR A 215 -14.28 9.81 -0.89
C TYR A 215 -15.31 8.74 -0.60
N ILE A 216 -16.40 9.14 0.02
CA ILE A 216 -17.54 8.26 0.32
C ILE A 216 -18.80 8.88 -0.22
N ALA A 217 -19.51 8.15 -1.07
CA ALA A 217 -20.87 8.48 -1.42
C ALA A 217 -21.83 7.84 -0.42
N ASP A 218 -22.77 8.63 0.07
CA ASP A 218 -23.85 8.11 0.91
C ASP A 218 -25.14 7.91 0.08
N TYR A 219 -26.00 7.06 0.58
CA TYR A 219 -27.27 6.70 -0.08
C TYR A 219 -28.21 7.89 -0.28
N THR A 220 -28.04 8.96 0.49
CA THR A 220 -28.89 10.17 0.40
C THR A 220 -28.48 11.12 -0.72
N GLY A 221 -27.39 10.82 -1.43
CA GLY A 221 -26.89 11.63 -2.53
C GLY A 221 -25.84 12.66 -2.11
N THR A 222 -25.06 12.39 -1.06
CA THR A 222 -23.96 13.26 -0.66
C THR A 222 -22.62 12.57 -0.91
N ILE A 223 -21.70 13.25 -1.57
CA ILE A 223 -20.31 12.83 -1.73
C ILE A 223 -19.47 13.53 -0.67
N ASN A 224 -18.87 12.75 0.22
CA ASN A 224 -18.06 13.21 1.34
C ASN A 224 -16.59 13.03 1.03
N GLU A 225 -15.80 14.11 1.14
CA GLU A 225 -14.35 14.13 0.95
C GLU A 225 -13.67 14.17 2.29
N TYR A 226 -12.77 13.21 2.55
CA TYR A 226 -11.95 13.11 3.74
C TYR A 226 -10.48 13.35 3.40
N ASN A 227 -9.77 14.08 4.25
CA ASN A 227 -8.30 14.09 4.25
C ASN A 227 -7.77 13.04 5.21
N LEU A 228 -6.71 12.35 4.79
CA LEU A 228 -5.95 11.43 5.62
C LEU A 228 -4.60 12.07 5.94
N SER A 229 -4.22 12.15 7.22
CA SER A 229 -2.89 12.66 7.60
C SER A 229 -1.77 11.66 7.32
N THR A 230 -2.12 10.38 7.24
CA THR A 230 -1.24 9.30 6.80
C THR A 230 -1.90 8.63 5.60
N ALA A 231 -1.16 8.53 4.47
CA ALA A 231 -1.69 7.93 3.26
C ALA A 231 -2.18 6.51 3.51
N TRP A 232 -3.39 6.19 2.99
CA TRP A 232 -3.99 4.86 3.07
C TRP A 232 -4.37 4.39 4.48
N ASP A 233 -4.23 5.22 5.51
CA ASP A 233 -4.63 4.91 6.89
C ASP A 233 -5.98 5.55 7.21
N VAL A 234 -7.06 4.74 7.16
CA VAL A 234 -8.42 5.25 7.43
C VAL A 234 -8.59 5.77 8.86
N GLY A 235 -7.78 5.28 9.82
CA GLY A 235 -7.81 5.78 11.20
C GLY A 235 -7.51 7.28 11.30
N THR A 236 -6.78 7.83 10.33
CA THR A 236 -6.40 9.25 10.26
C THR A 236 -7.38 10.13 9.47
N ALA A 237 -8.45 9.53 8.90
CA ALA A 237 -9.39 10.24 8.06
C ALA A 237 -10.20 11.28 8.85
N ALA A 238 -10.26 12.50 8.32
CA ALA A 238 -11.07 13.61 8.83
C ALA A 238 -11.92 14.20 7.70
N LEU A 239 -13.22 14.35 7.93
CA LEU A 239 -14.13 14.96 6.95
C LEU A 239 -13.67 16.38 6.64
N LEU A 240 -13.43 16.67 5.35
CA LEU A 240 -12.99 17.97 4.88
C LEU A 240 -14.16 18.80 4.36
N ARG A 241 -14.96 18.20 3.46
CA ARG A 241 -16.08 18.87 2.79
C ARG A 241 -17.04 17.85 2.18
N SER A 242 -18.19 18.33 1.70
CA SER A 242 -19.22 17.49 1.09
C SER A 242 -19.87 18.18 -0.10
N LYS A 243 -20.35 17.39 -1.05
CA LYS A 243 -21.15 17.84 -2.19
C LYS A 243 -22.44 17.05 -2.24
N ASN A 244 -23.58 17.76 -2.14
CA ASN A 244 -24.89 17.14 -2.37
C ASN A 244 -25.20 17.11 -3.87
N ILE A 245 -25.58 15.94 -4.39
CA ILE A 245 -25.98 15.68 -5.77
C ILE A 245 -27.40 15.06 -5.84
N SER A 246 -28.16 15.05 -4.75
CA SER A 246 -29.47 14.42 -4.65
C SER A 246 -30.51 14.97 -5.63
N SER A 247 -30.27 16.17 -6.18
CA SER A 247 -31.10 16.73 -7.28
C SER A 247 -31.01 15.91 -8.58
N LEU A 248 -30.01 15.06 -8.73
CA LEU A 248 -29.83 14.16 -9.87
C LEU A 248 -30.27 12.72 -9.55
N GLY A 249 -30.83 12.48 -8.39
CA GLY A 249 -31.30 11.22 -7.84
C GLY A 249 -30.65 10.95 -6.47
N THR A 250 -31.39 10.30 -5.61
CA THR A 250 -30.92 9.72 -4.37
C THR A 250 -30.40 8.30 -4.63
N GLU A 251 -30.03 7.55 -3.59
CA GLU A 251 -29.55 6.17 -3.71
C GLU A 251 -28.28 6.08 -4.55
N VAL A 252 -27.26 6.91 -4.15
CA VAL A 252 -25.95 6.87 -4.80
C VAL A 252 -25.19 5.65 -4.28
N THR A 253 -25.02 4.66 -5.16
CA THR A 253 -24.43 3.35 -4.84
C THR A 253 -23.07 3.12 -5.48
N GLY A 254 -22.65 3.97 -6.41
CA GLY A 254 -21.34 3.88 -7.04
C GLY A 254 -20.63 5.23 -7.14
N LEU A 255 -19.31 5.23 -7.00
CA LEU A 255 -18.46 6.42 -7.10
C LEU A 255 -17.12 6.05 -7.75
N PHE A 256 -16.72 6.85 -8.73
CA PHE A 256 -15.42 6.69 -9.39
C PHE A 256 -14.82 8.04 -9.77
N PHE A 257 -13.49 8.17 -9.73
CA PHE A 257 -12.78 9.35 -10.24
C PHE A 257 -11.78 8.95 -11.30
N ARG A 258 -11.62 9.77 -12.33
CA ARG A 258 -10.50 9.68 -13.23
C ARG A 258 -9.21 10.00 -12.47
N ALA A 259 -8.11 9.33 -12.84
CA ALA A 259 -6.85 9.38 -12.10
C ALA A 259 -6.22 10.78 -11.96
N ASP A 260 -6.61 11.76 -12.79
CA ASP A 260 -6.20 13.16 -12.67
C ASP A 260 -7.11 14.01 -11.77
N GLY A 261 -8.25 13.44 -11.34
CA GLY A 261 -9.21 14.07 -10.44
C GLY A 261 -10.09 15.17 -11.03
N ILE A 262 -10.07 15.38 -12.34
CA ILE A 262 -10.92 16.40 -12.98
C ILE A 262 -12.27 15.86 -13.48
N LYS A 263 -12.48 14.55 -13.37
CA LYS A 263 -13.78 13.90 -13.63
C LYS A 263 -14.17 13.00 -12.46
N MET A 264 -15.45 13.04 -12.11
CA MET A 264 -16.10 12.18 -11.13
C MET A 264 -17.33 11.55 -11.77
N TYR A 265 -17.64 10.32 -11.39
CA TYR A 265 -18.80 9.57 -11.84
C TYR A 265 -19.53 9.00 -10.65
N SER A 266 -20.87 9.00 -10.71
CA SER A 266 -21.73 8.34 -9.72
C SER A 266 -22.76 7.45 -10.39
N VAL A 267 -23.12 6.35 -9.73
CA VAL A 267 -24.29 5.54 -10.07
C VAL A 267 -25.39 5.85 -9.07
N ASN A 268 -26.59 6.04 -9.59
CA ASN A 268 -27.79 6.26 -8.81
C ASN A 268 -28.81 5.16 -9.11
N THR A 269 -29.17 4.39 -8.09
CA THR A 269 -30.14 3.29 -8.23
C THR A 269 -31.57 3.82 -8.41
N SER A 270 -31.94 4.94 -7.79
CA SER A 270 -33.28 5.49 -7.85
C SER A 270 -33.76 5.92 -9.26
N ASN A 271 -32.83 6.18 -10.16
CA ASN A 271 -33.15 6.56 -11.55
C ASN A 271 -32.29 5.82 -12.59
N GLU A 272 -31.46 4.88 -12.15
CA GLU A 272 -30.63 3.98 -12.94
C GLU A 272 -29.67 4.70 -13.90
N TYR A 273 -29.16 5.88 -13.47
CA TYR A 273 -28.21 6.68 -14.23
C TYR A 273 -26.78 6.53 -13.70
N VAL A 274 -25.83 6.49 -14.65
CA VAL A 274 -24.44 6.85 -14.40
C VAL A 274 -24.28 8.33 -14.74
N TRP A 275 -24.05 9.18 -13.74
CA TRP A 275 -23.82 10.60 -13.91
C TRP A 275 -22.33 10.91 -14.01
N GLU A 276 -21.98 11.83 -14.89
CA GLU A 276 -20.64 12.34 -15.09
C GLU A 276 -20.54 13.80 -14.66
N PHE A 277 -19.47 14.13 -13.94
CA PHE A 277 -19.19 15.48 -13.45
C PHE A 277 -17.81 15.93 -13.89
N ASN A 278 -17.68 17.20 -14.26
CA ASN A 278 -16.40 17.88 -14.41
C ASN A 278 -16.08 18.63 -13.12
N LEU A 279 -14.82 18.51 -12.65
CA LEU A 279 -14.32 19.23 -11.50
C LEU A 279 -13.40 20.36 -11.98
N SER A 280 -13.73 21.61 -11.64
CA SER A 280 -12.89 22.77 -12.01
C SER A 280 -11.60 22.84 -11.19
N THR A 281 -11.61 22.20 -10.00
CA THR A 281 -10.42 21.97 -9.19
C THR A 281 -10.28 20.47 -8.96
N ALA A 282 -9.18 19.89 -9.42
CA ALA A 282 -8.95 18.45 -9.31
C ALA A 282 -9.08 17.97 -7.86
N TRP A 283 -9.84 16.86 -7.67
CA TRP A 283 -10.05 16.22 -6.38
C TRP A 283 -10.86 17.07 -5.36
N ASP A 284 -11.48 18.15 -5.77
CA ASP A 284 -12.37 18.97 -4.94
C ASP A 284 -13.82 18.72 -5.32
N VAL A 285 -14.53 17.92 -4.51
CA VAL A 285 -15.92 17.55 -4.81
C VAL A 285 -16.87 18.76 -4.87
N THR A 286 -16.56 19.85 -4.15
CA THR A 286 -17.42 21.05 -4.18
C THR A 286 -17.36 21.78 -5.53
N SER A 287 -16.30 21.57 -6.30
CA SER A 287 -16.11 22.13 -7.63
C SER A 287 -16.80 21.32 -8.73
N ALA A 288 -17.41 20.18 -8.39
CA ALA A 288 -18.06 19.29 -9.34
C ALA A 288 -19.32 19.92 -9.92
N THR A 289 -19.41 19.92 -11.24
CA THR A 289 -20.61 20.31 -12.01
C THR A 289 -21.05 19.14 -12.89
N GLN A 290 -22.33 18.81 -12.86
CA GLN A 290 -22.89 17.77 -13.72
C GLN A 290 -22.66 18.14 -15.19
N TYR A 291 -22.17 17.17 -15.95
CA TYR A 291 -21.80 17.34 -17.35
C TYR A 291 -22.63 16.46 -18.27
N ASN A 292 -22.63 15.15 -18.01
CA ASN A 292 -23.23 14.14 -18.86
C ASN A 292 -23.86 13.04 -18.00
N GLY A 293 -24.50 12.06 -18.65
CA GLY A 293 -25.01 10.86 -17.99
C GLY A 293 -25.60 9.87 -18.99
N ILE A 294 -25.68 8.61 -18.56
CA ILE A 294 -26.28 7.52 -19.33
C ILE A 294 -27.25 6.72 -18.46
N LEU A 295 -28.40 6.40 -19.02
CA LEU A 295 -29.38 5.48 -18.43
C LEU A 295 -28.95 4.03 -18.70
N ILE A 296 -28.81 3.22 -17.65
CA ILE A 296 -28.39 1.83 -17.72
C ILE A 296 -29.49 0.82 -17.31
N ARG A 297 -30.71 1.30 -17.08
CA ARG A 297 -31.89 0.52 -16.70
C ARG A 297 -32.13 -0.72 -17.54
N ALA A 298 -31.84 -0.67 -18.85
CA ALA A 298 -32.09 -1.78 -19.74
C ALA A 298 -31.26 -3.04 -19.42
N GLN A 299 -30.17 -2.88 -18.68
CA GLN A 299 -29.28 -3.96 -18.25
C GLN A 299 -29.54 -4.36 -16.79
N ASP A 300 -29.88 -3.38 -15.94
CA ASP A 300 -30.19 -3.62 -14.54
C ASP A 300 -31.07 -2.47 -13.98
N GLY A 301 -32.13 -2.81 -13.31
CA GLY A 301 -33.05 -1.85 -12.66
C GLY A 301 -32.59 -1.48 -11.24
N ASN A 302 -31.53 -2.13 -10.73
CA ASN A 302 -30.96 -1.87 -9.42
C ASN A 302 -29.42 -1.87 -9.48
N PRO A 303 -28.81 -0.92 -10.23
CA PRO A 303 -27.38 -0.86 -10.38
C PRO A 303 -26.67 -0.45 -9.09
N ASN A 304 -25.61 -1.18 -8.72
CA ASN A 304 -24.80 -0.96 -7.53
C ASN A 304 -23.33 -0.89 -7.91
N GLY A 305 -22.58 0.12 -7.43
CA GLY A 305 -21.16 0.22 -7.69
C GLY A 305 -20.77 0.65 -9.11
N LEU A 306 -19.54 1.07 -9.27
CA LEU A 306 -19.01 1.61 -10.53
C LEU A 306 -17.49 1.47 -10.59
N PHE A 307 -17.00 1.00 -11.74
CA PHE A 307 -15.58 0.98 -12.04
C PHE A 307 -15.34 1.36 -13.49
N PHE A 308 -14.26 2.12 -13.77
CA PHE A 308 -13.79 2.36 -15.12
C PHE A 308 -12.42 1.74 -15.31
N LYS A 309 -12.20 1.12 -16.48
CA LYS A 309 -10.87 0.71 -16.90
C LYS A 309 -9.93 1.94 -16.91
N PRO A 310 -8.65 1.81 -16.51
CA PRO A 310 -7.73 2.94 -16.38
C PRO A 310 -7.53 3.82 -17.61
N ASP A 311 -7.81 3.31 -18.82
CA ASP A 311 -7.77 4.09 -20.06
C ASP A 311 -9.12 4.75 -20.43
N GLY A 312 -10.17 4.50 -19.63
CA GLY A 312 -11.51 5.05 -19.83
C GLY A 312 -12.33 4.44 -20.96
N THR A 313 -11.86 3.35 -21.58
CA THR A 313 -12.54 2.73 -22.73
C THR A 313 -13.64 1.73 -22.34
N LYS A 314 -13.69 1.34 -21.04
CA LYS A 314 -14.71 0.45 -20.50
C LYS A 314 -15.23 0.94 -19.14
N MET A 315 -16.48 0.61 -18.87
CA MET A 315 -17.17 0.86 -17.60
C MET A 315 -17.84 -0.44 -17.14
N TYR A 316 -17.89 -0.65 -15.83
CA TYR A 316 -18.49 -1.81 -15.19
C TYR A 316 -19.42 -1.36 -14.08
N SER A 317 -20.61 -1.99 -14.00
CA SER A 317 -21.56 -1.79 -12.92
C SER A 317 -22.17 -3.12 -12.51
N PRO A 318 -22.01 -3.54 -11.25
CA PRO A 318 -22.80 -4.64 -10.71
C PRO A 318 -24.25 -4.22 -10.57
N GLY A 319 -25.16 -5.19 -10.57
CA GLY A 319 -26.59 -4.93 -10.36
C GLY A 319 -27.30 -6.15 -9.77
N ASP A 320 -28.29 -5.87 -8.91
CA ASP A 320 -28.99 -6.88 -8.12
C ASP A 320 -30.06 -7.63 -8.91
N ASP A 321 -30.76 -6.97 -9.85
CA ASP A 321 -31.89 -7.59 -10.56
C ASP A 321 -31.44 -8.82 -11.36
N GLY A 322 -30.28 -8.72 -12.01
CA GLY A 322 -29.69 -9.83 -12.76
C GLY A 322 -28.61 -10.60 -12.02
N MET A 323 -28.11 -10.07 -10.90
CA MET A 323 -26.91 -10.58 -10.20
C MET A 323 -25.72 -10.68 -11.17
N TYR A 324 -25.53 -9.60 -11.93
CA TYR A 324 -24.52 -9.50 -12.98
C TYR A 324 -23.49 -8.41 -12.71
N ILE A 325 -22.30 -8.59 -13.23
CA ILE A 325 -21.37 -7.49 -13.52
C ILE A 325 -21.57 -7.13 -14.99
N ASN A 326 -22.21 -5.97 -15.24
CA ASN A 326 -22.47 -5.46 -16.57
C ASN A 326 -21.25 -4.69 -17.09
N GLU A 327 -20.83 -4.97 -18.33
CA GLU A 327 -19.70 -4.33 -19.01
C GLU A 327 -20.22 -3.44 -20.16
N TYR A 328 -19.67 -2.23 -20.25
CA TYR A 328 -19.97 -1.27 -21.30
C TYR A 328 -18.66 -0.84 -21.99
N ASN A 329 -18.70 -0.73 -23.33
CA ASN A 329 -17.62 -0.14 -24.11
C ASN A 329 -17.92 1.35 -24.35
N LEU A 330 -16.93 2.20 -24.16
CA LEU A 330 -17.02 3.64 -24.44
C LEU A 330 -16.31 3.97 -25.75
N SER A 331 -17.04 4.52 -26.71
CA SER A 331 -16.47 4.94 -27.99
C SER A 331 -15.58 6.19 -27.87
N THR A 332 -15.84 6.99 -26.85
CA THR A 332 -14.98 8.11 -26.42
C THR A 332 -14.55 7.86 -24.98
N ALA A 333 -13.25 7.71 -24.77
CA ALA A 333 -12.71 7.42 -23.44
C ALA A 333 -13.17 8.47 -22.42
N TRP A 334 -13.65 8.02 -21.25
CA TRP A 334 -14.10 8.86 -20.15
C TRP A 334 -15.35 9.72 -20.44
N ASP A 335 -16.07 9.44 -21.51
CA ASP A 335 -17.38 10.04 -21.81
C ASP A 335 -18.47 9.00 -21.56
N SER A 336 -19.16 9.10 -20.42
CA SER A 336 -20.19 8.14 -20.01
C SER A 336 -21.35 8.08 -20.99
N SER A 337 -21.67 9.17 -21.70
CA SER A 337 -22.75 9.21 -22.70
C SER A 337 -22.43 8.39 -23.96
N SER A 338 -21.17 8.05 -24.18
CA SER A 338 -20.72 7.22 -25.30
C SER A 338 -20.74 5.72 -24.97
N ALA A 339 -21.13 5.34 -23.76
CA ALA A 339 -21.13 3.95 -23.31
C ALA A 339 -22.21 3.13 -24.00
N VAL A 340 -21.82 1.95 -24.49
CA VAL A 340 -22.73 0.96 -25.11
C VAL A 340 -22.53 -0.37 -24.37
N TYR A 341 -23.65 -0.96 -23.94
CA TYR A 341 -23.62 -2.29 -23.33
C TYR A 341 -22.92 -3.30 -24.24
N SER A 342 -22.04 -4.10 -23.66
CA SER A 342 -21.23 -5.11 -24.35
C SER A 342 -21.62 -6.52 -23.93
N GLN A 343 -21.53 -6.81 -22.67
CA GLN A 343 -21.68 -8.16 -22.11
C GLN A 343 -21.86 -8.11 -20.59
N HIS A 344 -22.09 -9.27 -19.95
CA HIS A 344 -22.15 -9.41 -18.51
C HIS A 344 -21.54 -10.74 -18.04
N PHE A 345 -21.29 -10.81 -16.73
CA PHE A 345 -20.89 -12.03 -16.02
C PHE A 345 -21.79 -12.24 -14.80
N SER A 346 -22.35 -13.46 -14.64
CA SER A 346 -23.20 -13.78 -13.48
C SER A 346 -22.38 -14.09 -12.25
N VAL A 347 -22.76 -13.46 -11.14
CA VAL A 347 -22.18 -13.67 -9.81
C VAL A 347 -23.16 -14.32 -8.83
N ALA A 348 -24.33 -14.73 -9.32
CA ALA A 348 -25.44 -15.27 -8.53
C ALA A 348 -25.07 -16.51 -7.68
N SER A 349 -24.06 -17.29 -8.09
CA SER A 349 -23.57 -18.46 -7.32
C SER A 349 -22.71 -18.05 -6.12
N GLN A 350 -22.22 -16.83 -6.08
CA GLN A 350 -21.39 -16.31 -4.98
C GLN A 350 -22.21 -15.38 -4.07
N ASP A 351 -22.92 -14.42 -4.66
CA ASP A 351 -23.78 -13.49 -3.92
C ASP A 351 -24.99 -13.08 -4.76
N THR A 352 -26.14 -12.91 -4.13
CA THR A 352 -27.37 -12.45 -4.76
C THR A 352 -27.62 -10.95 -4.57
N GLY A 353 -26.72 -10.25 -3.88
CA GLY A 353 -26.73 -8.80 -3.68
C GLY A 353 -25.36 -8.20 -3.98
N PRO A 354 -24.89 -8.21 -5.24
CA PRO A 354 -23.61 -7.60 -5.58
C PRO A 354 -23.66 -6.08 -5.42
N SER A 355 -22.67 -5.50 -4.70
CA SER A 355 -22.70 -4.07 -4.35
C SER A 355 -21.52 -3.27 -4.89
N GLY A 356 -20.30 -3.74 -4.77
CA GLY A 356 -19.13 -3.00 -5.23
C GLY A 356 -18.21 -3.84 -6.08
N VAL A 357 -17.66 -3.27 -7.16
CA VAL A 357 -16.70 -3.94 -8.06
C VAL A 357 -15.43 -3.12 -8.20
N THR A 358 -14.29 -3.81 -8.24
CA THR A 358 -13.00 -3.19 -8.55
C THR A 358 -12.07 -4.20 -9.22
N PHE A 359 -11.03 -3.71 -9.89
CA PHE A 359 -10.03 -4.53 -10.56
C PHE A 359 -8.63 -4.17 -10.07
N ASN A 360 -7.70 -5.13 -10.17
CA ASN A 360 -6.29 -4.80 -10.05
C ASN A 360 -5.84 -3.95 -11.26
N PRO A 361 -4.69 -3.23 -11.19
CA PRO A 361 -4.26 -2.33 -12.26
C PRO A 361 -4.01 -3.02 -13.62
N THR A 362 -3.75 -4.33 -13.64
CA THR A 362 -3.56 -5.09 -14.89
C THR A 362 -4.87 -5.62 -15.46
N GLY A 363 -5.97 -5.57 -14.71
CA GLY A 363 -7.28 -6.10 -15.12
C GLY A 363 -7.38 -7.62 -15.13
N THR A 364 -6.40 -8.31 -14.58
CA THR A 364 -6.38 -9.79 -14.54
C THR A 364 -7.06 -10.36 -13.30
N ILE A 365 -7.40 -9.50 -12.33
CA ILE A 365 -8.14 -9.86 -11.12
C ILE A 365 -9.29 -8.87 -10.95
N MET A 366 -10.49 -9.38 -10.71
CA MET A 366 -11.69 -8.63 -10.34
C MET A 366 -12.10 -8.99 -8.92
N TYR A 367 -12.52 -8.01 -8.16
CA TYR A 367 -13.11 -8.19 -6.84
C TYR A 367 -14.53 -7.65 -6.82
N LEU A 368 -15.38 -8.33 -6.08
CA LEU A 368 -16.77 -7.99 -5.84
C LEU A 368 -17.03 -8.04 -4.34
N CYS A 369 -17.72 -7.06 -3.77
CA CYS A 369 -18.38 -7.25 -2.48
C CYS A 369 -19.87 -7.48 -2.67
N GLY A 370 -20.46 -8.23 -1.74
CA GLY A 370 -21.89 -8.51 -1.73
C GLY A 370 -22.46 -8.43 -0.32
N TYR A 371 -23.63 -7.79 -0.22
CA TYR A 371 -24.27 -7.52 1.07
C TYR A 371 -25.09 -8.72 1.60
N GLN A 372 -25.48 -9.66 0.74
CA GLN A 372 -26.27 -10.82 1.21
C GLN A 372 -25.42 -11.79 2.06
N ASN A 373 -24.17 -12.04 1.65
CA ASN A 373 -23.27 -12.91 2.38
C ASN A 373 -22.18 -12.13 3.15
N ASN A 374 -22.16 -10.81 3.08
CA ASN A 374 -21.18 -9.93 3.71
C ASN A 374 -19.75 -10.42 3.44
N SER A 375 -19.41 -10.55 2.17
CA SER A 375 -18.16 -11.15 1.74
C SER A 375 -17.57 -10.40 0.55
N VAL A 376 -16.25 -10.49 0.43
CA VAL A 376 -15.51 -10.05 -0.77
C VAL A 376 -15.09 -11.29 -1.54
N TYR A 377 -15.35 -11.29 -2.84
CA TYR A 377 -15.08 -12.37 -3.78
C TYR A 377 -14.00 -11.96 -4.76
N LYS A 378 -13.09 -12.86 -5.07
CA LYS A 378 -12.03 -12.66 -6.07
C LYS A 378 -12.26 -13.56 -7.27
N TYR A 379 -12.05 -13.00 -8.44
CA TYR A 379 -12.12 -13.70 -9.73
C TYR A 379 -10.83 -13.45 -10.51
N ASN A 380 -10.28 -14.51 -11.09
CA ASN A 380 -9.16 -14.42 -12.02
C ASN A 380 -9.70 -14.30 -13.45
N LEU A 381 -9.17 -13.35 -14.22
CA LEU A 381 -9.56 -13.11 -15.61
C LEU A 381 -8.44 -13.59 -16.54
N SER A 382 -8.77 -14.49 -17.47
CA SER A 382 -7.82 -14.96 -18.49
C SER A 382 -7.55 -13.91 -19.58
N THR A 383 -8.50 -13.00 -19.77
CA THR A 383 -8.38 -11.82 -20.64
C THR A 383 -8.58 -10.57 -19.79
N ALA A 384 -7.59 -9.69 -19.75
CA ALA A 384 -7.64 -8.49 -18.91
C ALA A 384 -8.86 -7.62 -19.21
N TYR A 385 -9.60 -7.24 -18.15
CA TYR A 385 -10.79 -6.41 -18.25
C TYR A 385 -11.93 -6.99 -19.10
N ASP A 386 -11.98 -8.29 -19.30
CA ASP A 386 -13.10 -8.99 -19.95
C ASP A 386 -13.83 -9.83 -18.90
N VAL A 387 -15.00 -9.34 -18.46
CA VAL A 387 -15.76 -10.00 -17.37
C VAL A 387 -16.22 -11.42 -17.75
N THR A 388 -16.40 -11.74 -19.03
CA THR A 388 -16.79 -13.09 -19.45
C THR A 388 -15.69 -14.13 -19.30
N SER A 389 -14.44 -13.69 -19.15
CA SER A 389 -13.28 -14.53 -18.87
C SER A 389 -13.05 -14.79 -17.38
N ALA A 390 -13.92 -14.25 -16.50
CA ALA A 390 -13.75 -14.33 -15.05
C ALA A 390 -14.04 -15.76 -14.54
N VAL A 391 -13.16 -16.23 -13.68
CA VAL A 391 -13.32 -17.50 -12.94
C VAL A 391 -13.19 -17.20 -11.45
N TYR A 392 -14.19 -17.61 -10.67
CA TYR A 392 -14.17 -17.50 -9.23
C TYR A 392 -12.93 -18.19 -8.64
N SER A 393 -12.26 -17.54 -7.71
CA SER A 393 -11.04 -18.02 -7.07
C SER A 393 -11.21 -18.23 -5.57
N GLU A 394 -11.58 -17.17 -4.86
CA GLU A 394 -11.62 -17.20 -3.40
C GLU A 394 -12.58 -16.17 -2.81
N LEU A 395 -12.90 -16.29 -1.54
CA LEU A 395 -13.70 -15.32 -0.78
C LEU A 395 -13.04 -14.98 0.57
N PHE A 396 -13.39 -13.79 1.08
CA PHE A 396 -13.13 -13.38 2.45
C PHE A 396 -14.41 -12.82 3.07
N SER A 397 -14.84 -13.38 4.20
CA SER A 397 -16.02 -12.89 4.92
C SER A 397 -15.66 -11.70 5.80
N VAL A 398 -16.42 -10.62 5.67
CA VAL A 398 -16.32 -9.40 6.48
C VAL A 398 -17.46 -9.26 7.50
N ALA A 399 -18.33 -10.28 7.61
CA ALA A 399 -19.51 -10.30 8.46
C ALA A 399 -19.22 -10.09 9.95
N SER A 400 -17.98 -10.35 10.40
CA SER A 400 -17.58 -10.07 11.79
C SER A 400 -17.34 -8.57 12.07
N GLN A 401 -17.17 -7.75 11.05
CA GLN A 401 -16.98 -6.31 11.15
C GLN A 401 -18.26 -5.54 10.80
N ASP A 402 -19.00 -5.99 9.79
CA ASP A 402 -20.28 -5.39 9.41
C ASP A 402 -21.19 -6.43 8.74
N THR A 403 -22.50 -6.23 8.89
CA THR A 403 -23.54 -7.14 8.36
C THR A 403 -24.30 -6.52 7.18
N ASP A 404 -23.82 -5.43 6.61
CA ASP A 404 -24.39 -4.77 5.43
C ASP A 404 -23.25 -4.14 4.62
N THR A 405 -22.61 -4.94 3.77
CA THR A 405 -21.40 -4.58 3.01
C THR A 405 -21.78 -3.89 1.70
N THR A 406 -21.39 -2.63 1.50
CA THR A 406 -21.87 -1.80 0.39
C THR A 406 -20.80 -1.36 -0.61
N GLY A 407 -19.59 -1.09 -0.21
CA GLY A 407 -18.54 -0.58 -1.09
C GLY A 407 -17.18 -1.22 -0.87
N LEU A 408 -16.39 -1.30 -1.92
CA LEU A 408 -15.09 -1.97 -1.93
C LEU A 408 -14.05 -1.13 -2.66
N PHE A 409 -12.86 -1.06 -2.09
CA PHE A 409 -11.67 -0.52 -2.76
C PHE A 409 -10.45 -1.39 -2.43
N ILE A 410 -9.67 -1.74 -3.45
CA ILE A 410 -8.40 -2.45 -3.30
C ILE A 410 -7.25 -1.48 -3.58
N HIS A 411 -6.28 -1.44 -2.68
CA HIS A 411 -5.06 -0.66 -2.88
C HIS A 411 -4.36 -1.07 -4.18
N PRO A 412 -3.87 -0.13 -5.03
CA PRO A 412 -3.29 -0.47 -6.33
C PRO A 412 -2.12 -1.46 -6.30
N LEU A 413 -1.42 -1.59 -5.16
CA LEU A 413 -0.37 -2.59 -4.98
C LEU A 413 -0.87 -3.93 -4.42
N GLY A 414 -2.19 -4.07 -4.17
CA GLY A 414 -2.75 -5.30 -3.63
C GLY A 414 -2.36 -5.60 -2.17
N ILE A 415 -2.03 -4.59 -1.39
CA ILE A 415 -1.58 -4.75 0.01
C ILE A 415 -2.65 -4.40 1.04
N LYS A 416 -3.70 -3.68 0.63
CA LYS A 416 -4.82 -3.30 1.50
C LYS A 416 -6.15 -3.44 0.78
N MET A 417 -7.17 -3.76 1.55
CA MET A 417 -8.56 -3.78 1.15
C MET A 417 -9.37 -2.89 2.09
N TYR A 418 -10.29 -2.12 1.52
CA TYR A 418 -11.21 -1.25 2.25
C TYR A 418 -12.62 -1.63 1.91
N VAL A 419 -13.43 -1.89 2.95
CA VAL A 419 -14.81 -2.32 2.81
C VAL A 419 -15.72 -1.41 3.62
N LEU A 420 -16.74 -0.87 2.98
CA LEU A 420 -17.77 -0.10 3.67
C LEU A 420 -18.78 -1.02 4.33
N GLY A 421 -19.15 -0.67 5.56
CA GLY A 421 -20.23 -1.27 6.32
C GLY A 421 -21.32 -0.23 6.60
N ASN A 422 -22.50 -0.44 6.01
CA ASN A 422 -23.64 0.45 6.16
C ASN A 422 -24.36 0.26 7.49
N ALA A 423 -24.39 -0.97 8.02
CA ALA A 423 -25.02 -1.25 9.32
C ALA A 423 -24.35 -0.48 10.47
N SER A 424 -23.05 -0.33 10.44
CA SER A 424 -22.27 0.36 11.47
C SER A 424 -21.78 1.75 11.06
N ASN A 425 -22.02 2.17 9.81
CA ASN A 425 -21.52 3.42 9.23
C ASN A 425 -19.99 3.56 9.35
N ILE A 426 -19.26 2.55 8.90
CA ILE A 426 -17.80 2.46 9.03
C ILE A 426 -17.15 2.14 7.69
N VAL A 427 -15.88 2.51 7.60
CA VAL A 427 -14.94 1.90 6.65
C VAL A 427 -14.01 0.98 7.42
N ASN A 428 -13.91 -0.27 6.99
CA ASN A 428 -13.01 -1.29 7.52
C ASN A 428 -11.78 -1.40 6.62
N GLU A 429 -10.61 -1.34 7.21
CA GLU A 429 -9.31 -1.54 6.57
C GLU A 429 -8.79 -2.93 6.91
N TYR A 430 -8.34 -3.64 5.88
CA TYR A 430 -7.71 -4.95 5.99
C TYR A 430 -6.35 -4.93 5.32
N ASP A 431 -5.37 -5.57 5.91
CA ASP A 431 -4.13 -5.93 5.25
C ASP A 431 -4.35 -7.21 4.45
N ILE A 432 -4.03 -7.15 3.14
CA ILE A 432 -4.14 -8.27 2.20
C ILE A 432 -2.81 -8.48 1.50
N GLY A 433 -2.61 -9.65 0.97
CA GLY A 433 -1.46 -10.13 0.22
C GLY A 433 -0.20 -9.26 0.23
N PHE A 434 0.83 -9.73 0.86
CA PHE A 434 2.12 -9.06 0.87
C PHE A 434 3.22 -10.09 0.55
N ILE A 435 4.12 -9.75 -0.37
CA ILE A 435 5.33 -10.56 -0.61
C ILE A 435 6.50 -9.86 0.08
N PRO A 436 6.87 -10.25 1.31
CA PRO A 436 8.03 -9.67 1.94
C PRO A 436 9.29 -10.08 1.20
N LYS A 437 10.07 -9.10 0.76
CA LYS A 437 11.40 -9.31 0.26
C LYS A 437 12.36 -9.42 1.44
N ILE A 438 13.01 -10.57 1.59
CA ILE A 438 14.04 -10.74 2.60
C ILE A 438 15.38 -10.33 1.98
N THR A 439 16.01 -9.33 2.57
CA THR A 439 17.32 -8.84 2.14
C THR A 439 18.34 -9.13 3.22
N PHE A 440 19.41 -9.80 2.85
CA PHE A 440 20.53 -10.08 3.74
C PHE A 440 21.62 -9.01 3.61
N PRO A 441 22.34 -8.69 4.70
CA PRO A 441 23.47 -7.77 4.63
C PRO A 441 24.59 -8.31 3.72
N ALA A 442 25.45 -7.40 3.26
CA ALA A 442 26.58 -7.76 2.37
C ALA A 442 27.60 -8.73 3.00
N THR A 443 27.54 -8.95 4.30
CA THR A 443 28.38 -9.92 5.04
C THR A 443 27.88 -11.36 4.90
N VAL A 444 26.70 -11.59 4.33
CA VAL A 444 26.21 -12.93 4.04
C VAL A 444 26.83 -13.42 2.73
N VAL A 445 27.52 -14.53 2.79
CA VAL A 445 28.13 -15.21 1.63
C VAL A 445 27.19 -16.33 1.21
N GLY A 446 26.82 -16.34 -0.06
CA GLY A 446 25.87 -17.27 -0.66
C GLY A 446 24.84 -16.56 -1.54
N THR A 447 24.10 -17.33 -2.29
CA THR A 447 23.04 -16.82 -3.17
C THR A 447 21.70 -17.37 -2.73
N THR A 448 20.69 -16.50 -2.67
CA THR A 448 19.31 -16.91 -2.45
C THR A 448 18.65 -17.19 -3.80
N SER A 449 17.80 -18.22 -3.85
CA SER A 449 16.98 -18.52 -5.02
C SER A 449 15.79 -17.57 -5.11
N THR A 450 15.24 -17.40 -6.31
CA THR A 450 13.93 -16.81 -6.51
C THR A 450 12.88 -17.90 -6.33
N PHE A 451 11.83 -17.62 -5.59
CA PHE A 451 10.74 -18.55 -5.31
C PHE A 451 9.39 -17.95 -5.68
N ALA A 452 8.43 -18.85 -5.91
CA ALA A 452 7.09 -18.48 -6.29
C ALA A 452 6.27 -18.04 -5.06
N ALA A 453 5.14 -17.41 -5.35
CA ALA A 453 4.15 -17.11 -4.33
C ALA A 453 3.69 -18.38 -3.60
N ASN A 454 3.44 -18.24 -2.31
CA ASN A 454 3.07 -19.32 -1.37
C ASN A 454 4.16 -20.35 -1.07
N ASP A 455 5.35 -20.25 -1.63
CA ASP A 455 6.46 -21.07 -1.20
C ASP A 455 6.85 -20.73 0.26
N ARG A 456 7.19 -21.76 1.01
CA ARG A 456 7.81 -21.61 2.32
C ARG A 456 9.29 -21.89 2.15
N VAL A 457 10.14 -20.98 2.63
CA VAL A 457 11.57 -21.09 2.45
C VAL A 457 12.25 -21.12 3.82
N THR A 458 13.10 -22.13 4.04
CA THR A 458 13.94 -22.21 5.21
C THR A 458 15.34 -21.73 4.87
N TYR A 459 15.78 -20.69 5.54
CA TYR A 459 17.16 -20.18 5.42
C TYR A 459 17.98 -20.68 6.60
N THR A 460 19.15 -21.22 6.30
CA THR A 460 20.09 -21.67 7.32
C THR A 460 21.43 -20.97 7.15
N PHE A 461 21.87 -20.32 8.21
CA PHE A 461 23.10 -19.53 8.27
C PHE A 461 24.08 -20.08 9.30
N VAL A 462 25.34 -20.01 8.98
CA VAL A 462 26.44 -20.40 9.88
C VAL A 462 27.51 -19.33 9.87
N THR A 463 28.16 -19.12 10.99
CA THR A 463 29.46 -18.43 11.03
C THR A 463 30.55 -19.40 11.49
N ALA A 464 31.68 -19.39 10.80
CA ALA A 464 32.86 -20.18 11.14
C ALA A 464 34.04 -19.33 11.65
N ASP A 465 33.91 -18.00 11.56
CA ASP A 465 35.01 -17.05 11.85
C ASP A 465 34.65 -16.07 12.98
N SER A 466 33.96 -16.55 13.99
CA SER A 466 33.55 -15.78 15.18
C SER A 466 32.72 -14.54 14.84
N GLY A 467 31.86 -14.62 13.83
CA GLY A 467 30.91 -13.58 13.47
C GLY A 467 31.42 -12.54 12.46
N SER A 468 32.62 -12.73 11.90
CA SER A 468 33.15 -11.81 10.88
C SER A 468 32.43 -11.97 9.54
N THR A 469 32.08 -13.22 9.20
CA THR A 469 31.23 -13.54 8.02
C THR A 469 30.07 -14.46 8.40
N VAL A 470 29.02 -14.42 7.61
CA VAL A 470 27.85 -15.28 7.77
C VAL A 470 27.61 -16.01 6.47
N ASP A 471 27.68 -17.32 6.50
CA ASP A 471 27.48 -18.16 5.34
C ASP A 471 26.04 -18.68 5.28
N LEU A 472 25.35 -18.46 4.17
CA LEU A 472 24.10 -19.15 3.84
C LEU A 472 24.46 -20.55 3.35
N ILE A 473 24.17 -21.58 4.17
CA ILE A 473 24.57 -22.96 3.87
C ILE A 473 23.42 -23.84 3.37
N ALA A 474 22.18 -23.43 3.58
CA ALA A 474 21.02 -24.15 3.11
C ALA A 474 19.84 -23.20 2.86
N GLU A 475 19.14 -23.46 1.77
CA GLU A 475 17.85 -22.87 1.42
C GLU A 475 16.96 -24.04 0.98
N GLU A 476 15.84 -24.23 1.63
CA GLU A 476 14.89 -25.29 1.34
C GLU A 476 13.51 -24.67 1.06
N ILE A 477 12.94 -25.00 -0.10
CA ILE A 477 11.58 -24.61 -0.47
C ILE A 477 10.66 -25.74 -0.02
N ILE A 478 9.64 -25.42 0.81
CA ILE A 478 8.72 -26.37 1.42
C ILE A 478 7.30 -26.14 0.90
#